data_561c09fe421edf9d964402c44d4af275
#
_entry.id   561c09fe421edf9d964402c44d4af275
#
_cell.length_a   1.000
_cell.length_b   1.000
_cell.length_c   1.000
_cell.angle_alpha   90.00
_cell.angle_beta   90.00
_cell.angle_gamma   90.00
#
_symmetry.space_group_name_H-M   'P 1'
#
loop_
_entity.id
_entity.type
_entity.pdbx_description
1 polymer ?
#
loop_
_entity_poly.entity_id
_entity_poly.type
_entity_poly.pdbx_seq_one_letter_code
_entity_poly.pdbx_strand_id
1 'polypeptide(L)'
;MYKIVHSYIQKIVHFYIDINKYSRLRYTWFTNAHDTYASSEFAKRLVKYFPFKVKRIQTDNGFEFTNRLSWQAFMKNKKTMFENTLEELGIEYKVIKPHTPKQNGRVERSHRKDQERFYYKRVFYSLEDLRNQGKEWRKEYNNFPMRPLGLLSPREFIKKYKSQEESLFAI
;
A
#
# COMPACT_ATOMS: atom_id res chain seq x y z
N MET A 1 -20.37 9.31 20.70
CA MET A 1 -19.74 10.32 19.82
C MET A 1 -18.62 9.72 18.96
N TYR A 2 -17.70 8.92 19.52
CA TYR A 2 -16.55 8.34 18.82
C TYR A 2 -16.87 7.41 17.63
N LYS A 3 -17.94 6.60 17.70
CA LYS A 3 -18.34 5.69 16.61
C LYS A 3 -18.84 6.41 15.36
N ILE A 4 -19.46 7.58 15.50
CA ILE A 4 -20.04 8.33 14.37
C ILE A 4 -18.93 8.96 13.52
N VAL A 5 -17.95 9.59 14.16
CA VAL A 5 -16.82 10.21 13.47
C VAL A 5 -15.98 9.15 12.76
N HIS A 6 -15.73 8.02 13.41
CA HIS A 6 -14.98 6.91 12.83
C HIS A 6 -15.70 6.31 11.61
N SER A 7 -17.03 6.07 11.69
CA SER A 7 -17.81 5.56 10.56
C SER A 7 -17.94 6.56 9.41
N TYR A 8 -17.98 7.87 9.70
CA TYR A 8 -18.03 8.92 8.69
C TYR A 8 -16.73 9.00 7.89
N ILE A 9 -15.58 8.98 8.57
CA ILE A 9 -14.27 9.00 7.92
C ILE A 9 -14.05 7.73 7.11
N GLN A 10 -14.43 6.56 7.61
CA GLN A 10 -14.32 5.29 6.86
C GLN A 10 -15.17 5.26 5.59
N LYS A 11 -16.30 5.96 5.56
CA LYS A 11 -17.15 6.06 4.36
C LYS A 11 -16.62 7.00 3.29
N ILE A 12 -15.83 8.00 3.67
CA ILE A 12 -15.38 9.09 2.77
C ILE A 12 -13.92 8.95 2.40
N VAL A 13 -13.11 8.28 3.22
CA VAL A 13 -11.67 8.21 3.01
C VAL A 13 -11.26 6.81 2.59
N HIS A 14 -10.69 6.72 1.41
CA HIS A 14 -10.09 5.51 0.89
C HIS A 14 -8.63 5.40 1.32
N PHE A 15 -8.21 4.18 1.57
CA PHE A 15 -6.95 3.88 2.19
C PHE A 15 -6.18 2.89 1.32
N TYR A 16 -5.12 3.39 0.69
CA TYR A 16 -4.22 2.57 -0.10
C TYR A 16 -3.04 2.10 0.73
N ILE A 17 -2.75 0.79 0.70
CA ILE A 17 -1.60 0.19 1.38
C ILE A 17 -0.78 -0.63 0.41
N ASP A 18 0.53 -0.45 0.44
CA ASP A 18 1.49 -1.42 -0.09
C ASP A 18 2.46 -1.89 0.99
N ILE A 19 2.75 -3.19 0.99
CA ILE A 19 3.72 -3.82 1.89
C ILE A 19 4.68 -4.65 1.06
N ASN A 20 5.94 -4.22 1.02
CA ASN A 20 6.97 -4.99 0.32
C ASN A 20 7.08 -6.41 0.90
N LYS A 21 7.04 -7.40 0.03
CA LYS A 21 7.00 -8.82 0.44
C LYS A 21 8.26 -9.27 1.16
N TYR A 22 9.40 -8.71 0.82
CA TYR A 22 10.70 -9.07 1.36
C TYR A 22 11.04 -8.28 2.62
N SER A 23 11.13 -6.97 2.51
CA SER A 23 11.54 -6.08 3.62
C SER A 23 10.43 -5.71 4.59
N ARG A 24 9.18 -6.03 4.28
CA ARG A 24 7.99 -5.58 5.04
C ARG A 24 7.85 -4.06 5.11
N LEU A 25 8.66 -3.28 4.39
CA LEU A 25 8.49 -1.84 4.33
C LEU A 25 7.10 -1.51 3.81
N ARG A 26 6.44 -0.58 4.50
CA ARG A 26 5.05 -0.23 4.25
C ARG A 26 4.95 1.21 3.79
N TYR A 27 4.14 1.44 2.76
CA TYR A 27 3.65 2.75 2.36
C TYR A 27 2.13 2.81 2.52
N THR A 28 1.61 3.95 2.96
CA THR A 28 0.17 4.20 3.14
C THR A 28 -0.16 5.60 2.66
N TRP A 29 -1.32 5.73 2.04
CA TRP A 29 -1.85 7.01 1.59
C TRP A 29 -3.36 7.07 1.78
N PHE A 30 -3.86 8.23 2.24
CA PHE A 30 -5.27 8.48 2.50
C PHE A 30 -5.80 9.51 1.51
N THR A 31 -6.93 9.23 0.90
CA THR A 31 -7.58 10.07 -0.09
C THR A 31 -9.09 9.94 0.01
N ASN A 32 -9.81 10.93 -0.46
CA ASN A 32 -11.26 10.90 -0.62
C ASN A 32 -11.71 10.39 -2.01
N ALA A 33 -10.78 10.05 -2.88
CA ALA A 33 -11.06 9.48 -4.18
C ALA A 33 -10.78 7.97 -4.21
N HIS A 34 -11.66 7.22 -4.87
CA HIS A 34 -11.54 5.78 -5.07
C HIS A 34 -11.74 5.44 -6.55
N ASP A 35 -10.77 5.84 -7.34
CA ASP A 35 -10.78 5.71 -8.79
C ASP A 35 -9.39 5.40 -9.34
N THR A 36 -9.31 5.18 -10.64
CA THR A 36 -8.06 4.86 -11.32
C THR A 36 -7.04 6.01 -11.29
N TYR A 37 -7.50 7.26 -11.10
CA TYR A 37 -6.62 8.41 -10.92
C TYR A 37 -5.92 8.37 -9.56
N ALA A 38 -6.68 8.12 -8.50
CA ALA A 38 -6.15 8.01 -7.14
C ALA A 38 -5.16 6.84 -7.02
N SER A 39 -5.46 5.67 -7.61
CA SER A 39 -4.55 4.53 -7.60
C SER A 39 -3.27 4.80 -8.41
N SER A 40 -3.35 5.54 -9.50
CA SER A 40 -2.20 5.99 -10.30
C SER A 40 -1.30 6.93 -9.49
N GLU A 41 -1.89 7.90 -8.81
CA GLU A 41 -1.17 8.83 -7.95
C GLU A 41 -0.52 8.09 -6.76
N PHE A 42 -1.21 7.10 -6.19
CA PHE A 42 -0.63 6.24 -5.17
C PHE A 42 0.61 5.49 -5.68
N ALA A 43 0.58 4.91 -6.88
CA ALA A 43 1.71 4.22 -7.47
C ALA A 43 2.92 5.16 -7.67
N LYS A 44 2.70 6.37 -8.17
CA LYS A 44 3.75 7.38 -8.35
C LYS A 44 4.41 7.77 -7.01
N ARG A 45 3.59 7.96 -5.97
CA ARG A 45 4.08 8.26 -4.60
C ARG A 45 4.82 7.10 -3.97
N LEU A 46 4.35 5.87 -4.19
CA LEU A 46 4.96 4.64 -3.71
C LEU A 46 6.39 4.49 -4.25
N VAL A 47 6.59 4.68 -5.56
CA VAL A 47 7.90 4.61 -6.21
C VAL A 47 8.86 5.64 -5.64
N LYS A 48 8.38 6.86 -5.37
CA LYS A 48 9.20 7.91 -4.73
C LYS A 48 9.55 7.61 -3.28
N TYR A 49 8.70 6.87 -2.58
CA TYR A 49 8.88 6.56 -1.16
C TYR A 49 9.84 5.40 -0.92
N PHE A 50 9.80 4.35 -1.76
CA PHE A 50 10.64 3.19 -1.57
C PHE A 50 12.10 3.48 -1.96
N PRO A 51 13.06 3.11 -1.10
CA PRO A 51 14.48 3.36 -1.36
C PRO A 51 15.13 2.34 -2.32
N PHE A 52 14.30 1.63 -3.09
CA PHE A 52 14.70 0.62 -4.07
C PHE A 52 13.73 0.60 -5.26
N LYS A 53 14.18 0.05 -6.39
CA LYS A 53 13.34 -0.07 -7.58
C LYS A 53 12.17 -1.03 -7.35
N VAL A 54 10.96 -0.55 -7.54
CA VAL A 54 9.75 -1.37 -7.52
C VAL A 54 9.65 -2.12 -8.84
N LYS A 55 9.81 -3.45 -8.82
CA LYS A 55 9.77 -4.28 -10.03
C LYS A 55 8.36 -4.74 -10.38
N ARG A 56 7.50 -4.95 -9.38
CA ARG A 56 6.15 -5.48 -9.55
C ARG A 56 5.20 -4.95 -8.50
N ILE A 57 3.98 -4.60 -8.93
CA ILE A 57 2.85 -4.30 -8.05
C ILE A 57 1.79 -5.38 -8.25
N GLN A 58 1.19 -5.83 -7.15
CA GLN A 58 0.12 -6.80 -7.15
C GLN A 58 -1.09 -6.23 -6.41
N THR A 59 -2.26 -6.25 -7.07
CA THR A 59 -3.53 -5.80 -6.48
C THR A 59 -4.60 -6.89 -6.58
N ASP A 60 -5.70 -6.70 -5.91
CA ASP A 60 -6.95 -7.39 -6.21
C ASP A 60 -7.58 -6.88 -7.53
N ASN A 61 -8.83 -7.28 -7.80
CA ASN A 61 -9.55 -6.91 -9.02
C ASN A 61 -10.44 -5.67 -8.83
N GLY A 62 -10.09 -4.76 -7.93
CA GLY A 62 -10.81 -3.49 -7.75
C GLY A 62 -10.86 -2.68 -9.06
N PHE A 63 -12.00 -2.00 -9.31
CA PHE A 63 -12.18 -1.19 -10.53
C PHE A 63 -11.23 0.00 -10.60
N GLU A 64 -10.71 0.46 -9.47
CA GLU A 64 -9.68 1.48 -9.38
C GLU A 64 -8.34 1.01 -9.96
N PHE A 65 -8.12 -0.31 -10.07
CA PHE A 65 -6.89 -0.89 -10.58
C PHE A 65 -7.04 -1.49 -11.98
N THR A 66 -8.17 -2.15 -12.27
CA THR A 66 -8.32 -2.89 -13.53
C THR A 66 -9.76 -3.01 -14.00
N ASN A 67 -9.95 -3.05 -15.32
CA ASN A 67 -11.25 -3.26 -15.97
C ASN A 67 -11.57 -4.74 -16.24
N ARG A 68 -10.73 -5.69 -15.83
CA ARG A 68 -10.86 -7.12 -16.19
C ARG A 68 -12.17 -7.76 -15.78
N LEU A 69 -12.77 -7.31 -14.67
CA LEU A 69 -14.07 -7.79 -14.19
C LEU A 69 -15.22 -6.85 -14.53
N SER A 70 -15.02 -5.87 -15.41
CA SER A 70 -16.10 -5.00 -15.85
C SER A 70 -17.22 -5.82 -16.49
N TRP A 71 -18.46 -5.55 -16.10
CA TRP A 71 -19.64 -6.12 -16.75
C TRP A 71 -19.84 -5.57 -18.17
N GLN A 72 -19.29 -4.39 -18.49
CA GLN A 72 -19.30 -3.80 -19.81
C GLN A 72 -18.20 -4.40 -20.69
N ALA A 73 -18.58 -5.21 -21.67
CA ALA A 73 -17.63 -5.95 -22.51
C ALA A 73 -16.58 -5.06 -23.18
N PHE A 74 -16.96 -3.82 -23.60
CA PHE A 74 -16.06 -2.88 -24.24
C PHE A 74 -14.99 -2.29 -23.31
N MET A 75 -15.22 -2.32 -22.00
CA MET A 75 -14.26 -1.87 -20.99
C MET A 75 -13.20 -2.90 -20.66
N LYS A 76 -13.49 -4.21 -20.81
CA LYS A 76 -12.58 -5.29 -20.42
C LYS A 76 -11.21 -5.22 -21.11
N ASN A 77 -11.18 -4.73 -22.33
CA ASN A 77 -9.96 -4.64 -23.14
C ASN A 77 -9.26 -3.27 -23.03
N LYS A 78 -9.84 -2.32 -22.30
CA LYS A 78 -9.24 -1.00 -22.09
C LYS A 78 -8.40 -1.01 -20.81
N LYS A 79 -7.14 -0.62 -20.93
CA LYS A 79 -6.28 -0.37 -19.77
C LYS A 79 -6.85 0.79 -18.95
N THR A 80 -6.77 0.65 -17.64
CA THR A 80 -7.05 1.76 -16.72
C THR A 80 -5.90 2.75 -16.71
N MET A 81 -6.13 3.93 -16.17
CA MET A 81 -5.06 4.92 -15.96
C MET A 81 -3.96 4.36 -15.04
N PHE A 82 -4.34 3.57 -14.05
CA PHE A 82 -3.40 2.87 -13.18
C PHE A 82 -2.49 1.91 -13.96
N GLU A 83 -3.05 1.08 -14.84
CA GLU A 83 -2.29 0.14 -15.68
C GLU A 83 -1.32 0.87 -16.61
N ASN A 84 -1.77 1.98 -17.24
CA ASN A 84 -0.90 2.82 -18.08
C ASN A 84 0.23 3.45 -17.25
N THR A 85 -0.07 3.97 -16.07
CA THR A 85 0.95 4.55 -15.17
C THR A 85 1.99 3.52 -14.76
N LEU A 86 1.61 2.27 -14.48
CA LEU A 86 2.59 1.22 -14.16
C LEU A 86 3.48 0.87 -15.35
N GLU A 87 2.93 0.86 -16.57
CA GLU A 87 3.69 0.65 -17.80
C GLU A 87 4.71 1.77 -18.03
N GLU A 88 4.30 3.04 -17.88
CA GLU A 88 5.19 4.21 -17.96
C GLU A 88 6.32 4.15 -16.92
N LEU A 89 6.04 3.65 -15.72
CA LEU A 89 7.02 3.47 -14.64
C LEU A 89 7.90 2.21 -14.81
N GLY A 90 7.65 1.39 -15.84
CA GLY A 90 8.35 0.12 -16.06
C GLY A 90 8.10 -0.91 -14.96
N ILE A 91 6.89 -0.93 -14.39
CA ILE A 91 6.51 -1.80 -13.28
C ILE A 91 5.59 -2.91 -13.81
N GLU A 92 5.97 -4.16 -13.56
CA GLU A 92 5.10 -5.31 -13.88
C GLU A 92 3.82 -5.28 -13.04
N TYR A 93 2.69 -5.39 -13.69
CA TYR A 93 1.39 -5.45 -13.02
C TYR A 93 0.87 -6.88 -12.91
N LYS A 94 0.49 -7.29 -11.70
CA LYS A 94 -0.11 -8.59 -11.43
C LYS A 94 -1.42 -8.44 -10.68
N VAL A 95 -2.47 -9.02 -11.23
CA VAL A 95 -3.78 -9.11 -10.57
C VAL A 95 -3.89 -10.45 -9.82
N ILE A 96 -4.40 -10.42 -8.60
CA ILE A 96 -4.67 -11.63 -7.82
C ILE A 96 -5.86 -12.36 -8.46
N LYS A 97 -5.73 -13.66 -8.62
CA LYS A 97 -6.86 -14.49 -9.10
C LYS A 97 -8.02 -14.41 -8.10
N PRO A 98 -9.27 -14.28 -8.57
CA PRO A 98 -10.44 -14.37 -7.71
C PRO A 98 -10.37 -15.63 -6.82
N HIS A 99 -10.95 -15.56 -5.64
CA HIS A 99 -11.01 -16.67 -4.68
C HIS A 99 -9.65 -17.26 -4.22
N THR A 100 -8.57 -16.46 -4.25
CA THR A 100 -7.26 -16.87 -3.71
C THR A 100 -6.83 -16.03 -2.49
N PRO A 101 -7.47 -16.15 -1.32
CA PRO A 101 -7.22 -15.30 -0.14
C PRO A 101 -5.77 -15.38 0.37
N LYS A 102 -5.09 -16.50 0.17
CA LYS A 102 -3.68 -16.66 0.56
C LYS A 102 -2.73 -15.63 -0.08
N GLN A 103 -3.08 -15.09 -1.24
CA GLN A 103 -2.23 -14.12 -1.94
C GLN A 103 -2.33 -12.71 -1.34
N ASN A 104 -3.44 -12.37 -0.69
CA ASN A 104 -3.68 -11.05 -0.07
C ASN A 104 -3.57 -11.05 1.46
N GLY A 105 -3.37 -12.20 2.09
CA GLY A 105 -3.42 -12.37 3.54
C GLY A 105 -2.46 -11.49 4.35
N ARG A 106 -1.41 -10.91 3.73
CA ARG A 106 -0.52 -9.94 4.38
C ARG A 106 -1.17 -8.57 4.48
N VAL A 107 -1.80 -8.12 3.42
CA VAL A 107 -2.53 -6.84 3.38
C VAL A 107 -3.74 -6.91 4.30
N GLU A 108 -4.52 -7.98 4.24
CA GLU A 108 -5.67 -8.22 5.13
C GLU A 108 -5.27 -8.22 6.61
N ARG A 109 -4.18 -8.91 6.97
CA ARG A 109 -3.64 -8.90 8.34
C ARG A 109 -3.17 -7.50 8.76
N SER A 110 -2.64 -6.72 7.83
CA SER A 110 -2.26 -5.33 8.08
C SER A 110 -3.48 -4.47 8.34
N HIS A 111 -4.53 -4.58 7.53
CA HIS A 111 -5.80 -3.87 7.73
C HIS A 111 -6.38 -4.13 9.12
N ARG A 112 -6.41 -5.39 9.58
CA ARG A 112 -6.87 -5.73 10.92
C ARG A 112 -6.04 -5.06 12.00
N LYS A 113 -4.71 -5.06 11.89
CA LYS A 113 -3.82 -4.36 12.83
C LYS A 113 -4.04 -2.85 12.82
N ASP A 114 -4.31 -2.28 11.65
CA ASP A 114 -4.63 -0.85 11.54
C ASP A 114 -5.93 -0.52 12.24
N GLN A 115 -6.96 -1.34 12.09
CA GLN A 115 -8.21 -1.14 12.81
C GLN A 115 -7.99 -1.19 14.32
N GLU A 116 -7.32 -2.23 14.83
CA GLU A 116 -7.12 -2.44 16.27
C GLU A 116 -6.19 -1.40 16.91
N ARG A 117 -5.14 -0.97 16.22
CA ARG A 117 -4.06 -0.16 16.81
C ARG A 117 -4.04 1.29 16.39
N PHE A 118 -4.66 1.62 15.28
CA PHE A 118 -4.69 2.97 14.74
C PHE A 118 -6.11 3.56 14.76
N TYR A 119 -7.05 2.97 14.01
CA TYR A 119 -8.38 3.55 13.88
C TYR A 119 -9.21 3.52 15.17
N TYR A 120 -9.20 2.44 15.94
CA TYR A 120 -9.98 2.33 17.18
C TYR A 120 -9.40 3.14 18.34
N LYS A 121 -8.14 3.52 18.24
CA LYS A 121 -7.45 4.23 19.33
C LYS A 121 -7.31 5.72 19.10
N ARG A 122 -7.70 6.24 17.95
CA ARG A 122 -7.49 7.66 17.57
C ARG A 122 -8.78 8.31 17.11
N VAL A 123 -8.85 9.63 17.26
CA VAL A 123 -9.90 10.46 16.72
C VAL A 123 -9.31 11.28 15.58
N PHE A 124 -10.06 11.43 14.49
CA PHE A 124 -9.64 12.18 13.32
C PHE A 124 -10.64 13.28 13.03
N TYR A 125 -10.18 14.50 12.96
CA TYR A 125 -11.02 15.69 12.78
C TYR A 125 -11.11 16.12 11.31
N SER A 126 -10.14 15.75 10.49
CA SER A 126 -10.11 16.05 9.05
C SER A 126 -9.30 15.01 8.29
N LEU A 127 -9.37 15.05 6.94
CA LEU A 127 -8.50 14.22 6.08
C LEU A 127 -7.02 14.57 6.28
N GLU A 128 -6.71 15.83 6.52
CA GLU A 128 -5.35 16.27 6.79
C GLU A 128 -4.82 15.74 8.12
N ASP A 129 -5.63 15.82 9.17
CA ASP A 129 -5.33 15.24 10.47
C ASP A 129 -5.10 13.73 10.36
N LEU A 130 -6.00 13.01 9.66
CA LEU A 130 -5.82 11.60 9.38
C LEU A 130 -4.50 11.30 8.62
N ARG A 131 -4.16 12.13 7.63
CA ARG A 131 -2.88 12.01 6.90
C ARG A 131 -1.67 12.19 7.81
N ASN A 132 -1.72 13.16 8.70
CA ASN A 132 -0.62 13.44 9.63
C ASN A 132 -0.46 12.31 10.65
N GLN A 133 -1.55 11.91 11.30
CA GLN A 133 -1.54 10.76 12.22
C GLN A 133 -1.14 9.46 11.50
N GLY A 134 -1.56 9.27 10.26
CA GLY A 134 -1.19 8.13 9.42
C GLY A 134 0.28 8.11 9.01
N LYS A 135 0.92 9.27 8.84
CA LYS A 135 2.38 9.36 8.64
C LYS A 135 3.13 8.84 9.86
N GLU A 136 2.71 9.25 11.07
CA GLU A 136 3.33 8.79 12.31
C GLU A 136 3.10 7.28 12.52
N TRP A 137 1.88 6.79 12.30
CA TRP A 137 1.59 5.36 12.35
C TRP A 137 2.43 4.53 11.37
N ARG A 138 2.61 5.01 10.13
CA ARG A 138 3.51 4.37 9.15
C ARG A 138 4.95 4.37 9.61
N LYS A 139 5.41 5.44 10.24
CA LYS A 139 6.76 5.55 10.81
C LYS A 139 6.96 4.57 11.96
N GLU A 140 5.99 4.49 12.88
CA GLU A 140 5.97 3.50 13.96
C GLU A 140 6.06 2.08 13.39
N TYR A 141 5.20 1.73 12.42
CA TYR A 141 5.18 0.42 11.79
C TYR A 141 6.54 0.06 11.16
N ASN A 142 7.13 0.99 10.42
CA ASN A 142 8.38 0.76 9.70
C ASN A 142 9.64 0.74 10.60
N ASN A 143 9.50 1.14 11.86
CA ASN A 143 10.55 1.06 12.88
C ASN A 143 10.28 -0.06 13.92
N PHE A 144 9.16 -0.79 13.80
CA PHE A 144 8.83 -1.84 14.75
C PHE A 144 9.57 -3.15 14.40
N PRO A 145 10.27 -3.78 15.35
CA PRO A 145 10.96 -5.05 15.13
C PRO A 145 10.00 -6.18 14.79
N MET A 146 10.35 -6.99 13.79
CA MET A 146 9.49 -8.07 13.28
C MET A 146 10.19 -9.42 13.29
N ARG A 147 9.53 -10.43 13.86
CA ARG A 147 10.08 -11.82 13.88
C ARG A 147 10.50 -12.33 12.48
N PRO A 148 9.71 -12.13 11.40
CA PRO A 148 10.11 -12.59 10.06
C PRO A 148 11.33 -11.89 9.47
N LEU A 149 11.82 -10.82 10.09
CA LEU A 149 13.00 -10.07 9.70
C LEU A 149 14.17 -10.29 10.67
N GLY A 150 14.13 -11.36 11.47
CA GLY A 150 15.15 -11.60 12.48
C GLY A 150 15.17 -10.55 13.59
N LEU A 151 13.99 -10.08 14.00
CA LEU A 151 13.79 -9.00 14.99
C LEU A 151 14.29 -7.62 14.54
N LEU A 152 14.66 -7.46 13.29
CA LEU A 152 14.90 -6.14 12.69
C LEU A 152 13.58 -5.46 12.34
N SER A 153 13.54 -4.15 12.38
CA SER A 153 12.49 -3.37 11.77
C SER A 153 12.65 -3.35 10.23
N PRO A 154 11.60 -3.05 9.47
CA PRO A 154 11.68 -2.91 8.01
C PRO A 154 12.79 -1.96 7.54
N ARG A 155 13.01 -0.85 8.26
CA ARG A 155 14.07 0.11 7.93
C ARG A 155 15.48 -0.41 8.22
N GLU A 156 15.68 -1.06 9.37
CA GLU A 156 16.97 -1.66 9.70
C GLU A 156 17.31 -2.82 8.75
N PHE A 157 16.31 -3.62 8.39
CA PHE A 157 16.47 -4.69 7.42
C PHE A 157 16.97 -4.15 6.08
N ILE A 158 16.36 -3.06 5.56
CA ILE A 158 16.79 -2.46 4.29
C ILE A 158 18.20 -1.88 4.41
N LYS A 159 18.53 -1.20 5.51
CA LYS A 159 19.89 -0.65 5.72
C LYS A 159 20.93 -1.76 5.69
N LYS A 160 20.68 -2.85 6.39
CA LYS A 160 21.59 -4.01 6.42
C LYS A 160 21.84 -4.61 5.03
N TYR A 161 20.80 -4.75 4.21
CA TYR A 161 20.96 -5.33 2.87
C TYR A 161 21.56 -4.36 1.86
N LYS A 162 21.30 -3.06 1.95
CA LYS A 162 22.00 -2.06 1.11
C LYS A 162 23.51 -2.05 1.37
N SER A 163 23.92 -2.06 2.63
CA SER A 163 25.34 -2.11 2.98
C SER A 163 26.03 -3.40 2.50
N GLN A 164 25.31 -4.51 2.42
CA GLN A 164 25.83 -5.74 1.85
C GLN A 164 25.97 -5.70 0.33
N GLU A 165 25.00 -5.12 -0.40
CA GLU A 165 25.12 -4.91 -1.86
C GLU A 165 26.28 -3.96 -2.18
N GLU A 166 26.39 -2.85 -1.48
CA GLU A 166 27.51 -1.89 -1.66
C GLU A 166 28.87 -2.55 -1.37
N SER A 167 28.96 -3.45 -0.39
CA SER A 167 30.19 -4.18 -0.09
C SER A 167 30.55 -5.27 -1.12
N LEU A 168 29.55 -5.84 -1.82
CA LEU A 168 29.74 -6.84 -2.87
C LEU A 168 30.19 -6.20 -4.21
N PHE A 169 29.90 -4.92 -4.43
CA PHE A 169 30.30 -4.18 -5.64
C PHE A 169 31.52 -3.27 -5.41
N ALA A 170 32.12 -3.31 -4.22
CA ALA A 170 33.33 -2.53 -3.87
C ALA A 170 34.65 -3.36 -4.02
N ILE A 171 34.61 -4.45 -4.81
CA ILE A 171 35.78 -5.27 -5.14
C ILE A 171 36.16 -5.05 -6.60
#